data_564253132cf72cf91bbdde4fa1f7086f
#
_entry.id   564253132cf72cf91bbdde4fa1f7086f
#
_cell.length_a   1.000
_cell.length_b   1.000
_cell.length_c   1.000
_cell.angle_alpha   90.00
_cell.angle_beta   90.00
_cell.angle_gamma   90.00
#
_symmetry.space_group_name_H-M   'P 1'
#
loop_
_entity.id
_entity.type
_entity.pdbx_description
1 polymer ?
#
loop_
_entity_poly.entity_id
_entity_poly.type
_entity_poly.pdbx_seq_one_letter_code
_entity_poly.pdbx_strand_id
1 'polypeptide(L)'
;NIGVDTDLITVSVRPNEASTTETKYSVQNSLFDVKSDSKVYYLQEIEDERYQIFFGDGIFGKELEDGNFITINYITSSGDSANGLSSFNFAGRIEYTRNASTYTISAGISLMTTGLSASGGETIESVESVRKFAPRIYSSQNRAVTSNDYESLIPARIYPETESISVFGGEDLIPPQFGKVFISIKPRTGDFLPSLIKEKIKLKLKKYSVAGIVPEILDLKYLYLEINTKIYYNTNLAPDAAYVSTLVQNNAEKYAESSDMNKYGARFKYSKFLNIIDQSNESITSNITTVYIRRDIRAVLNAFAEYQIGFGNAFHIKSMSGYNIKSSAFRIAGVMDDVYISDLPNTNRLNGSLFLFTLPSIESQSPTIIRRNVGNIDYTSGVITINPINVQSGMIKDGQTIIEISACPLSNDVIGLQDLYLQLDISNSLFETVVDEIASGLDPSGSNYITSSSYANGILVRAGGRKSDITTTNTSSVPSTSGSSATTPSSFSGSTSSAGSSY
;
A
#
# COMPACT_ATOMS: atom_id res chain seq x y z
N ASN A 1 5.65 3.29 -35.70
CA ASN A 1 6.76 3.20 -34.72
C ASN A 1 6.20 2.84 -33.35
N ILE A 2 6.74 1.80 -32.79
CA ILE A 2 6.44 1.37 -31.41
C ILE A 2 6.86 2.49 -30.45
N GLY A 3 5.99 2.87 -29.50
CA GLY A 3 6.29 3.88 -28.50
C GLY A 3 6.08 5.34 -28.92
N VAL A 4 5.27 5.61 -29.94
CA VAL A 4 4.87 6.98 -30.27
C VAL A 4 3.91 7.51 -29.22
N ASP A 5 4.24 8.68 -28.65
CA ASP A 5 3.34 9.38 -27.75
C ASP A 5 2.30 10.15 -28.59
N THR A 6 1.06 9.67 -28.57
CA THR A 6 -0.04 10.22 -29.37
C THR A 6 -0.49 11.61 -28.92
N ASP A 7 -0.30 11.95 -27.64
CA ASP A 7 -0.68 13.25 -27.09
C ASP A 7 0.30 14.37 -27.50
N LEU A 8 1.51 14.00 -27.90
CA LEU A 8 2.56 14.93 -28.32
C LEU A 8 2.75 14.99 -29.83
N ILE A 9 1.84 14.40 -30.63
CA ILE A 9 1.85 14.54 -32.07
C ILE A 9 1.41 15.95 -32.44
N THR A 10 2.24 16.62 -33.21
CA THR A 10 1.88 17.93 -33.79
C THR A 10 1.88 17.84 -35.31
N VAL A 11 0.80 18.29 -35.91
CA VAL A 11 0.62 18.31 -37.36
C VAL A 11 0.49 19.74 -37.85
N SER A 12 1.29 20.09 -38.83
CA SER A 12 1.23 21.38 -39.47
C SER A 12 1.22 21.23 -41.00
N VAL A 13 0.50 22.10 -41.64
CA VAL A 13 0.31 22.10 -43.11
C VAL A 13 0.74 23.46 -43.68
N ARG A 14 1.55 23.38 -44.73
CA ARG A 14 1.94 24.54 -45.55
C ARG A 14 1.31 24.43 -46.94
N PRO A 15 0.95 25.56 -47.61
CA PRO A 15 0.36 25.53 -48.95
C PRO A 15 1.23 24.82 -49.98
N ASN A 16 2.55 24.96 -49.86
CA ASN A 16 3.56 24.27 -50.69
C ASN A 16 4.88 24.20 -49.95
N GLU A 17 5.85 23.44 -50.45
CA GLU A 17 7.14 23.22 -49.82
C GLU A 17 7.95 24.54 -49.63
N ALA A 18 7.84 25.49 -50.53
CA ALA A 18 8.55 26.76 -50.46
C ALA A 18 7.90 27.78 -49.50
N SER A 19 6.67 27.55 -49.07
CA SER A 19 5.94 28.46 -48.18
C SER A 19 6.51 28.45 -46.75
N THR A 20 6.69 29.66 -46.20
CA THR A 20 7.04 29.84 -44.78
C THR A 20 5.82 29.94 -43.87
N THR A 21 4.61 30.04 -44.44
CA THR A 21 3.36 30.13 -43.67
C THR A 21 2.91 28.74 -43.28
N GLU A 22 3.01 28.44 -41.99
CA GLU A 22 2.64 27.18 -41.40
C GLU A 22 1.31 27.31 -40.66
N THR A 23 0.40 26.38 -40.91
CA THR A 23 -0.89 26.28 -40.22
C THR A 23 -0.92 25.04 -39.37
N LYS A 24 -1.10 25.18 -38.05
CA LYS A 24 -1.24 24.06 -37.14
C LYS A 24 -2.65 23.47 -37.19
N TYR A 25 -2.73 22.15 -37.19
CA TYR A 25 -3.95 21.39 -37.12
C TYR A 25 -4.06 20.76 -35.71
N SER A 26 -5.27 20.64 -35.19
CA SER A 26 -5.55 20.05 -33.91
C SER A 26 -6.14 18.63 -34.07
N VAL A 27 -5.76 17.73 -33.16
CA VAL A 27 -6.36 16.38 -33.11
C VAL A 27 -7.83 16.48 -32.68
N GLN A 28 -8.67 15.71 -33.33
CA GLN A 28 -10.10 15.63 -33.00
C GLN A 28 -10.52 14.17 -32.90
N ASN A 29 -11.21 13.84 -31.81
CA ASN A 29 -11.68 12.47 -31.52
C ASN A 29 -13.19 12.28 -31.76
N SER A 30 -13.89 13.37 -32.16
CA SER A 30 -15.33 13.37 -32.38
C SER A 30 -15.66 14.23 -33.60
N LEU A 31 -16.67 13.80 -34.34
CA LEU A 31 -17.21 14.57 -35.48
C LEU A 31 -18.16 15.69 -35.05
N PHE A 32 -18.56 15.73 -33.78
CA PHE A 32 -19.42 16.78 -33.25
C PHE A 32 -18.63 18.10 -33.13
N ASP A 33 -19.27 19.19 -33.48
CA ASP A 33 -18.71 20.57 -33.46
C ASP A 33 -17.58 20.84 -34.46
N VAL A 34 -17.34 19.93 -35.42
CA VAL A 34 -16.38 20.14 -36.51
C VAL A 34 -17.12 20.77 -37.71
N LYS A 35 -16.63 21.92 -38.17
CA LYS A 35 -17.13 22.63 -39.38
C LYS A 35 -16.24 22.31 -40.58
N SER A 36 -16.73 22.63 -41.78
CA SER A 36 -16.01 22.38 -43.02
C SER A 36 -14.65 23.15 -43.16
N ASP A 37 -14.47 24.23 -42.39
CA ASP A 37 -13.24 25.05 -42.38
C ASP A 37 -12.35 24.73 -41.19
N SER A 38 -12.75 23.83 -40.30
CA SER A 38 -11.99 23.46 -39.10
C SER A 38 -10.67 22.78 -39.47
N LYS A 39 -9.57 23.28 -38.94
CA LYS A 39 -8.21 22.75 -39.15
C LYS A 39 -7.94 21.61 -38.18
N VAL A 40 -8.47 20.44 -38.52
CA VAL A 40 -8.43 19.25 -37.67
C VAL A 40 -7.84 18.06 -38.41
N TYR A 41 -7.28 17.13 -37.67
CA TYR A 41 -6.91 15.82 -38.13
C TYR A 41 -7.44 14.76 -37.18
N TYR A 42 -7.64 13.55 -37.69
CA TYR A 42 -8.08 12.38 -36.96
C TYR A 42 -6.94 11.39 -36.91
N LEU A 43 -6.74 10.78 -35.74
CA LEU A 43 -5.73 9.77 -35.51
C LEU A 43 -6.41 8.42 -35.29
N GLN A 44 -6.00 7.40 -36.02
CA GLN A 44 -6.51 6.04 -35.89
C GLN A 44 -5.32 5.08 -35.77
N GLU A 45 -5.40 4.17 -34.83
CA GLU A 45 -4.50 3.04 -34.74
C GLU A 45 -4.88 1.98 -35.76
N ILE A 46 -3.89 1.45 -36.48
CA ILE A 46 -4.02 0.37 -37.47
C ILE A 46 -3.15 -0.82 -37.05
N GLU A 47 -3.14 -1.87 -37.83
CA GLU A 47 -2.32 -3.08 -37.58
C GLU A 47 -0.84 -2.74 -37.36
N ASP A 48 -0.16 -3.57 -36.60
CA ASP A 48 1.27 -3.46 -36.25
C ASP A 48 1.63 -2.21 -35.43
N GLU A 49 0.74 -1.73 -34.53
CA GLU A 49 0.99 -0.57 -33.66
C GLU A 49 1.37 0.70 -34.46
N ARG A 50 0.79 0.86 -35.64
CA ARG A 50 0.98 2.03 -36.49
C ARG A 50 -0.19 2.98 -36.33
N TYR A 51 0.07 4.26 -36.54
CA TYR A 51 -0.95 5.29 -36.50
C TYR A 51 -1.15 5.87 -37.90
N GLN A 52 -2.42 6.01 -38.29
CA GLN A 52 -2.83 6.65 -39.51
C GLN A 52 -3.46 8.00 -39.18
N ILE A 53 -3.08 9.03 -39.95
CA ILE A 53 -3.60 10.38 -39.81
C ILE A 53 -4.51 10.67 -40.99
N PHE A 54 -5.74 11.05 -40.68
CA PHE A 54 -6.72 11.50 -41.66
C PHE A 54 -6.99 12.99 -41.50
N PHE A 55 -7.22 13.67 -42.60
CA PHE A 55 -7.64 15.06 -42.62
C PHE A 55 -9.13 15.17 -42.96
N GLY A 56 -9.69 16.35 -42.79
CA GLY A 56 -11.07 16.62 -43.17
C GLY A 56 -11.35 16.40 -44.66
N ASP A 57 -12.59 16.15 -44.99
CA ASP A 57 -13.13 15.91 -46.32
C ASP A 57 -13.89 17.15 -46.91
N GLY A 58 -13.75 18.32 -46.28
CA GLY A 58 -14.49 19.53 -46.62
C GLY A 58 -15.88 19.61 -45.98
N ILE A 59 -16.37 18.53 -45.36
CA ILE A 59 -17.61 18.49 -44.55
C ILE A 59 -17.25 18.47 -43.08
N PHE A 60 -16.43 17.47 -42.69
CA PHE A 60 -15.93 17.28 -41.32
C PHE A 60 -14.45 17.67 -41.23
N GLY A 61 -14.19 18.97 -41.30
CA GLY A 61 -12.86 19.54 -41.30
C GLY A 61 -12.40 19.96 -42.67
N LYS A 62 -11.37 20.84 -42.68
CA LYS A 62 -10.82 21.40 -43.93
C LYS A 62 -10.12 20.31 -44.73
N GLU A 63 -10.54 20.15 -46.01
CA GLU A 63 -9.87 19.29 -46.98
C GLU A 63 -8.49 19.88 -47.35
N LEU A 64 -7.52 18.99 -47.57
CA LEU A 64 -6.20 19.38 -48.07
C LEU A 64 -6.23 19.61 -49.59
N GLU A 65 -5.51 20.64 -50.03
CA GLU A 65 -5.36 20.94 -51.45
C GLU A 65 -4.16 20.19 -52.05
N ASP A 66 -4.19 19.91 -53.31
CA ASP A 66 -3.07 19.31 -54.03
C ASP A 66 -1.80 20.22 -53.92
N GLY A 67 -0.66 19.61 -53.62
CA GLY A 67 0.59 20.33 -53.38
C GLY A 67 0.80 20.84 -51.94
N ASN A 68 -0.14 20.59 -51.01
CA ASN A 68 0.08 20.92 -49.60
C ASN A 68 1.22 20.09 -49.04
N PHE A 69 2.09 20.74 -48.27
CA PHE A 69 3.21 20.08 -47.56
C PHE A 69 2.88 19.87 -46.09
N ILE A 70 2.89 18.60 -45.67
CA ILE A 70 2.51 18.19 -44.31
C ILE A 70 3.76 17.89 -43.49
N THR A 71 3.89 18.55 -42.36
CA THR A 71 4.95 18.27 -41.37
C THR A 71 4.34 17.65 -40.15
N ILE A 72 4.80 16.44 -39.79
CA ILE A 72 4.36 15.69 -38.62
C ILE A 72 5.55 15.55 -37.69
N ASN A 73 5.45 16.13 -36.50
CA ASN A 73 6.43 15.96 -35.43
C ASN A 73 5.82 15.08 -34.36
N TYR A 74 6.55 14.07 -33.95
CA TYR A 74 6.14 13.14 -32.89
C TYR A 74 7.33 12.78 -32.00
N ILE A 75 7.05 12.37 -30.79
CA ILE A 75 8.06 11.89 -29.83
C ILE A 75 7.87 10.41 -29.63
N THR A 76 8.97 9.66 -29.60
CA THR A 76 8.98 8.26 -29.18
C THR A 76 9.42 8.18 -27.72
N SER A 77 8.63 7.51 -26.91
CA SER A 77 8.92 7.32 -25.49
C SER A 77 9.42 5.91 -25.21
N SER A 78 10.15 5.76 -24.10
CA SER A 78 10.60 4.44 -23.61
C SER A 78 9.55 3.76 -22.73
N GLY A 79 8.31 4.27 -22.71
CA GLY A 79 7.25 3.77 -21.85
C GLY A 79 7.56 4.02 -20.37
N ASP A 80 7.37 2.99 -19.55
CA ASP A 80 7.57 3.01 -18.10
C ASP A 80 9.03 2.85 -17.64
N SER A 81 9.95 2.51 -18.56
CA SER A 81 11.35 2.20 -18.23
C SER A 81 12.13 3.38 -17.64
N ALA A 82 11.65 4.61 -17.82
CA ALA A 82 12.23 5.82 -17.24
C ALA A 82 11.61 6.21 -15.88
N ASN A 83 10.56 5.54 -15.43
CA ASN A 83 9.95 5.83 -14.14
C ASN A 83 10.92 5.50 -12.99
N GLY A 84 10.91 6.37 -11.97
CA GLY A 84 11.79 6.22 -10.82
C GLY A 84 13.18 6.84 -10.97
N LEU A 85 13.57 7.30 -12.17
CA LEU A 85 14.86 7.98 -12.36
C LEU A 85 14.87 9.32 -11.61
N SER A 86 15.88 9.54 -10.78
CA SER A 86 16.03 10.75 -9.96
C SER A 86 17.26 11.59 -10.32
N SER A 87 18.13 11.08 -11.20
CA SER A 87 19.35 11.75 -11.64
C SER A 87 19.35 11.94 -13.16
N PHE A 88 19.56 13.17 -13.59
CA PHE A 88 19.57 13.53 -15.01
C PHE A 88 20.81 14.33 -15.35
N ASN A 89 21.40 14.04 -16.50
CA ASN A 89 22.51 14.80 -17.07
C ASN A 89 22.07 15.48 -18.36
N PHE A 90 22.42 16.73 -18.52
CA PHE A 90 22.19 17.45 -19.78
C PHE A 90 23.32 17.10 -20.77
N ALA A 91 22.96 16.42 -21.85
CA ALA A 91 23.91 16.01 -22.90
C ALA A 91 23.84 16.86 -24.16
N GLY A 92 23.04 17.93 -24.15
CA GLY A 92 22.80 18.79 -25.30
C GLY A 92 23.59 20.11 -25.29
N ARG A 93 23.15 21.02 -26.09
CA ARG A 93 23.60 22.42 -26.13
C ARG A 93 22.39 23.36 -26.11
N ILE A 94 22.52 24.49 -25.42
CA ILE A 94 21.51 25.54 -25.43
C ILE A 94 21.95 26.58 -26.40
N GLU A 95 21.14 26.91 -27.43
CA GLU A 95 21.35 28.00 -28.35
C GLU A 95 20.36 29.11 -28.03
N TYR A 96 20.85 30.33 -27.93
CA TYR A 96 20.02 31.51 -27.77
C TYR A 96 20.51 32.66 -28.66
N THR A 97 19.59 33.44 -29.20
CA THR A 97 19.91 34.58 -30.06
C THR A 97 19.74 35.87 -29.27
N ARG A 98 20.80 36.70 -29.27
CA ARG A 98 20.81 38.03 -28.68
C ARG A 98 21.47 39.00 -29.65
N ASN A 99 20.81 40.13 -29.97
CA ASN A 99 21.30 41.15 -30.91
C ASN A 99 21.71 40.57 -32.27
N ALA A 100 20.85 39.73 -32.87
CA ALA A 100 21.07 39.02 -34.14
C ALA A 100 22.30 38.07 -34.17
N SER A 101 22.95 37.81 -33.05
CA SER A 101 24.03 36.82 -32.92
C SER A 101 23.55 35.62 -32.13
N THR A 102 23.85 34.39 -32.61
CA THR A 102 23.53 33.14 -31.95
C THR A 102 24.69 32.71 -31.05
N TYR A 103 24.38 32.43 -29.81
CA TYR A 103 25.31 31.95 -28.80
C TYR A 103 24.98 30.53 -28.42
N THR A 104 25.98 29.70 -28.22
CA THR A 104 25.86 28.29 -27.84
C THR A 104 26.50 28.06 -26.48
N ILE A 105 25.77 27.46 -25.55
CA ILE A 105 26.26 27.02 -24.26
C ILE A 105 26.27 25.50 -24.26
N SER A 106 27.46 24.92 -24.11
CA SER A 106 27.65 23.45 -24.08
C SER A 106 28.26 22.91 -22.77
N ALA A 107 28.65 23.82 -21.86
CA ALA A 107 29.26 23.45 -20.57
C ALA A 107 28.75 24.33 -19.45
N GLY A 108 28.87 23.85 -18.21
CA GLY A 108 28.42 24.58 -17.02
C GLY A 108 26.90 24.53 -16.78
N ILE A 109 26.20 23.62 -17.47
CA ILE A 109 24.76 23.41 -17.28
C ILE A 109 24.59 22.33 -16.24
N SER A 110 23.84 22.64 -15.15
CA SER A 110 23.42 21.67 -14.14
C SER A 110 21.90 21.63 -14.08
N LEU A 111 21.36 20.43 -13.97
CA LEU A 111 19.94 20.22 -13.76
C LEU A 111 19.69 20.15 -12.25
N MET A 112 18.80 21.02 -11.76
CA MET A 112 18.33 20.93 -10.38
C MET A 112 17.14 19.97 -10.36
N THR A 113 17.33 18.81 -9.72
CA THR A 113 16.23 17.87 -9.44
C THR A 113 15.57 18.29 -8.13
N THR A 114 14.26 18.42 -8.14
CA THR A 114 13.46 18.79 -6.96
C THR A 114 13.25 17.65 -5.96
N GLY A 115 14.02 16.57 -6.07
CA GLY A 115 13.83 15.35 -5.27
C GLY A 115 12.68 14.46 -5.75
N LEU A 116 11.99 14.86 -6.82
CA LEU A 116 10.98 14.04 -7.46
C LEU A 116 11.63 13.13 -8.51
N SER A 117 11.26 11.87 -8.50
CA SER A 117 11.64 10.94 -9.57
C SER A 117 10.77 11.14 -10.81
N ALA A 118 11.29 10.73 -11.97
CA ALA A 118 10.51 10.68 -13.20
C ALA A 118 9.30 9.76 -13.03
N SER A 119 8.15 10.18 -13.52
CA SER A 119 6.89 9.43 -13.43
C SER A 119 6.00 9.75 -14.63
N GLY A 120 4.94 8.96 -14.84
CA GLY A 120 3.97 9.16 -15.91
C GLY A 120 4.31 8.46 -17.22
N GLY A 121 5.37 7.65 -17.23
CA GLY A 121 5.62 6.73 -18.35
C GLY A 121 4.73 5.51 -18.24
N GLU A 122 4.06 5.11 -19.33
CA GLU A 122 3.19 3.93 -19.41
C GLU A 122 3.59 3.06 -20.60
N THR A 123 3.36 1.75 -20.44
CA THR A 123 3.39 0.81 -21.56
C THR A 123 2.05 0.82 -22.30
N ILE A 124 2.02 0.26 -23.50
CA ILE A 124 0.78 0.06 -24.24
C ILE A 124 -0.18 -0.79 -23.40
N GLU A 125 -1.46 -0.39 -23.40
CA GLU A 125 -2.50 -1.07 -22.64
C GLU A 125 -2.59 -2.55 -23.03
N SER A 126 -2.60 -3.44 -22.02
CA SER A 126 -2.65 -4.87 -22.26
C SER A 126 -4.03 -5.31 -22.82
N VAL A 127 -4.04 -6.34 -23.65
CA VAL A 127 -5.28 -6.92 -24.20
C VAL A 127 -6.26 -7.34 -23.10
N GLU A 128 -5.76 -7.78 -21.95
CA GLU A 128 -6.61 -8.14 -20.80
C GLU A 128 -7.27 -6.92 -20.17
N SER A 129 -6.56 -5.81 -20.08
CA SER A 129 -7.11 -4.52 -19.63
C SER A 129 -8.21 -4.05 -20.57
N VAL A 130 -7.93 -4.03 -21.88
CA VAL A 130 -8.93 -3.67 -22.91
C VAL A 130 -10.16 -4.58 -22.82
N ARG A 131 -9.98 -5.89 -22.72
CA ARG A 131 -11.07 -6.85 -22.58
C ARG A 131 -11.94 -6.59 -21.34
N LYS A 132 -11.33 -6.16 -20.26
CA LYS A 132 -12.01 -5.86 -18.99
C LYS A 132 -12.76 -4.52 -19.05
N PHE A 133 -12.14 -3.48 -19.58
CA PHE A 133 -12.65 -2.11 -19.48
C PHE A 133 -13.49 -1.68 -20.69
N ALA A 134 -13.20 -2.13 -21.92
CA ALA A 134 -13.91 -1.69 -23.11
C ALA A 134 -15.44 -1.96 -23.05
N PRO A 135 -15.92 -3.15 -22.62
CA PRO A 135 -17.37 -3.39 -22.50
C PRO A 135 -18.03 -2.47 -21.47
N ARG A 136 -17.32 -2.15 -20.36
CA ARG A 136 -17.83 -1.28 -19.30
C ARG A 136 -17.91 0.17 -19.75
N ILE A 137 -16.88 0.66 -20.46
CA ILE A 137 -16.87 2.00 -21.05
C ILE A 137 -17.97 2.14 -22.10
N TYR A 138 -18.16 1.11 -22.93
CA TYR A 138 -19.24 1.10 -23.92
C TYR A 138 -20.62 1.14 -23.24
N SER A 139 -20.85 0.32 -22.20
CA SER A 139 -22.11 0.28 -21.47
C SER A 139 -22.42 1.58 -20.72
N SER A 140 -21.40 2.28 -20.23
CA SER A 140 -21.55 3.57 -19.52
C SER A 140 -22.02 4.70 -20.46
N GLN A 141 -21.85 4.55 -21.79
CA GLN A 141 -22.22 5.56 -22.79
C GLN A 141 -21.69 6.97 -22.45
N ASN A 142 -20.47 7.06 -21.93
CA ASN A 142 -19.85 8.30 -21.44
C ASN A 142 -20.61 9.00 -20.31
N ARG A 143 -21.31 8.24 -19.47
CA ARG A 143 -21.99 8.75 -18.28
C ARG A 143 -21.54 7.96 -17.07
N ALA A 144 -21.29 8.63 -15.96
CA ALA A 144 -20.96 8.02 -14.69
C ALA A 144 -22.19 8.06 -13.77
N VAL A 145 -22.88 6.93 -13.64
CA VAL A 145 -24.10 6.77 -12.84
C VAL A 145 -23.87 5.74 -11.73
N THR A 146 -23.34 4.57 -12.09
CA THR A 146 -23.07 3.49 -11.14
C THR A 146 -21.61 3.51 -10.68
N SER A 147 -21.30 2.87 -9.55
CA SER A 147 -19.91 2.70 -9.07
C SER A 147 -18.99 2.12 -10.15
N ASN A 148 -19.47 1.13 -10.88
CA ASN A 148 -18.73 0.49 -11.98
C ASN A 148 -18.40 1.45 -13.13
N ASP A 149 -19.26 2.44 -13.40
CA ASP A 149 -19.01 3.45 -14.45
C ASP A 149 -17.84 4.34 -14.03
N TYR A 150 -17.84 4.82 -12.76
CA TYR A 150 -16.72 5.61 -12.22
C TYR A 150 -15.43 4.81 -12.21
N GLU A 151 -15.46 3.53 -11.78
CA GLU A 151 -14.29 2.64 -11.76
C GLU A 151 -13.70 2.41 -13.16
N SER A 152 -14.51 2.47 -14.20
CA SER A 152 -14.07 2.28 -15.59
C SER A 152 -13.60 3.59 -16.23
N LEU A 153 -14.34 4.68 -16.03
CA LEU A 153 -14.08 5.97 -16.67
C LEU A 153 -12.85 6.68 -16.09
N ILE A 154 -12.62 6.54 -14.78
CA ILE A 154 -11.51 7.25 -14.14
C ILE A 154 -10.17 6.77 -14.66
N PRO A 155 -9.81 5.46 -14.63
CA PRO A 155 -8.54 5.01 -15.17
C PRO A 155 -8.42 5.23 -16.68
N ALA A 156 -9.50 5.01 -17.43
CA ALA A 156 -9.44 5.02 -18.89
C ALA A 156 -9.37 6.43 -19.50
N ARG A 157 -9.96 7.48 -18.86
CA ARG A 157 -10.11 8.79 -19.50
C ARG A 157 -9.77 9.99 -18.64
N ILE A 158 -9.76 9.84 -17.32
CA ILE A 158 -9.65 10.98 -16.40
C ILE A 158 -8.29 11.02 -15.74
N TYR A 159 -7.85 9.89 -15.17
CA TYR A 159 -6.60 9.74 -14.48
C TYR A 159 -5.99 8.36 -14.75
N PRO A 160 -5.21 8.20 -15.84
CA PRO A 160 -4.61 6.92 -16.24
C PRO A 160 -3.59 6.37 -15.24
N GLU A 161 -2.97 7.24 -14.42
CA GLU A 161 -2.03 6.84 -13.36
C GLU A 161 -2.71 6.15 -12.16
N THR A 162 -3.93 5.64 -12.36
CA THR A 162 -4.65 4.86 -11.35
C THR A 162 -4.14 3.43 -11.34
N GLU A 163 -3.60 2.98 -10.20
CA GLU A 163 -3.23 1.58 -9.98
C GLU A 163 -4.45 0.76 -9.56
N SER A 164 -5.17 1.27 -8.58
CA SER A 164 -6.41 0.66 -8.10
C SER A 164 -7.41 1.73 -7.68
N ILE A 165 -8.69 1.42 -7.82
CA ILE A 165 -9.77 2.34 -7.50
C ILE A 165 -10.89 1.61 -6.78
N SER A 166 -11.50 2.27 -5.81
CA SER A 166 -12.72 1.83 -5.16
C SER A 166 -13.75 2.94 -5.19
N VAL A 167 -14.96 2.60 -5.57
CA VAL A 167 -16.09 3.53 -5.66
C VAL A 167 -17.28 2.94 -4.92
N PHE A 168 -17.85 3.70 -4.00
CA PHE A 168 -19.03 3.29 -3.24
C PHE A 168 -19.99 4.46 -3.04
N GLY A 169 -21.26 4.13 -2.87
CA GLY A 169 -22.31 5.13 -2.64
C GLY A 169 -22.25 5.71 -1.23
N GLY A 170 -22.74 6.91 -1.07
CA GLY A 170 -22.86 7.53 0.26
C GLY A 170 -23.88 6.85 1.17
N GLU A 171 -24.76 6.03 0.62
CA GLU A 171 -25.69 5.18 1.37
C GLU A 171 -24.99 4.08 2.19
N ASP A 172 -23.80 3.68 1.80
CA ASP A 172 -23.00 2.67 2.51
C ASP A 172 -22.30 3.22 3.76
N LEU A 173 -22.31 4.55 3.94
CA LEU A 173 -21.69 5.19 5.10
C LEU A 173 -22.62 5.23 6.33
N ILE A 174 -22.00 5.31 7.49
CA ILE A 174 -22.71 5.52 8.77
C ILE A 174 -22.26 6.85 9.40
N PRO A 175 -23.11 7.91 9.44
CA PRO A 175 -24.46 8.01 8.89
C PRO A 175 -24.50 8.09 7.36
N PRO A 176 -25.58 7.62 6.69
CA PRO A 176 -25.71 7.66 5.25
C PRO A 176 -25.69 9.10 4.69
N GLN A 177 -25.00 9.28 3.54
CA GLN A 177 -24.90 10.55 2.83
C GLN A 177 -25.45 10.39 1.40
N PHE A 178 -26.75 10.54 1.23
CA PHE A 178 -27.40 10.37 -0.06
C PHE A 178 -26.97 11.42 -1.09
N GLY A 179 -26.97 11.06 -2.36
CA GLY A 179 -26.56 11.95 -3.46
C GLY A 179 -25.06 12.15 -3.62
N LYS A 180 -24.25 11.42 -2.85
CA LYS A 180 -22.79 11.43 -2.97
C LYS A 180 -22.25 10.08 -3.41
N VAL A 181 -21.19 10.14 -4.19
CA VAL A 181 -20.36 8.98 -4.54
C VAL A 181 -18.96 9.24 -4.03
N PHE A 182 -18.44 8.30 -3.27
CA PHE A 182 -17.10 8.37 -2.70
C PHE A 182 -16.14 7.54 -3.55
N ILE A 183 -15.01 8.15 -3.86
CA ILE A 183 -13.99 7.60 -4.75
C ILE A 183 -12.67 7.59 -4.00
N SER A 184 -12.07 6.43 -3.84
CA SER A 184 -10.73 6.27 -3.29
C SER A 184 -9.82 5.71 -4.38
N ILE A 185 -8.70 6.39 -4.65
CA ILE A 185 -7.78 6.07 -5.74
C ILE A 185 -6.40 5.82 -5.18
N LYS A 186 -5.82 4.66 -5.49
CA LYS A 186 -4.40 4.37 -5.30
C LYS A 186 -3.67 4.79 -6.58
N PRO A 187 -2.78 5.78 -6.53
CA PRO A 187 -1.94 6.12 -7.68
C PRO A 187 -0.84 5.07 -7.87
N ARG A 188 -0.32 4.91 -9.09
CA ARG A 188 0.83 4.03 -9.39
C ARG A 188 2.10 4.52 -8.70
N THR A 189 2.28 5.82 -8.64
CA THR A 189 3.44 6.44 -8.00
C THR A 189 3.00 7.24 -6.79
N GLY A 190 3.62 6.95 -5.64
CA GLY A 190 3.32 7.62 -4.37
C GLY A 190 2.16 7.00 -3.60
N ASP A 191 2.02 7.44 -2.36
CA ASP A 191 1.08 6.87 -1.38
C ASP A 191 -0.21 7.67 -1.24
N PHE A 192 -0.32 8.85 -1.85
CA PHE A 192 -1.51 9.69 -1.76
C PHE A 192 -1.68 10.60 -2.98
N LEU A 193 -2.91 11.04 -3.22
CA LEU A 193 -3.22 12.04 -4.25
C LEU A 193 -3.13 13.45 -3.69
N PRO A 194 -2.29 14.33 -4.26
CA PRO A 194 -2.27 15.75 -3.91
C PRO A 194 -3.64 16.41 -4.14
N SER A 195 -3.98 17.41 -3.32
CA SER A 195 -5.27 18.12 -3.40
C SER A 195 -5.52 18.73 -4.78
N LEU A 196 -4.47 19.23 -5.45
CA LEU A 196 -4.57 19.76 -6.80
C LEU A 196 -5.01 18.71 -7.83
N ILE A 197 -4.49 17.49 -7.71
CA ILE A 197 -4.86 16.38 -8.60
C ILE A 197 -6.31 15.96 -8.34
N LYS A 198 -6.75 15.88 -7.06
CA LYS A 198 -8.14 15.60 -6.71
C LYS A 198 -9.10 16.61 -7.35
N GLU A 199 -8.79 17.90 -7.28
CA GLU A 199 -9.61 18.94 -7.91
C GLU A 199 -9.63 18.82 -9.45
N LYS A 200 -8.50 18.51 -10.08
CA LYS A 200 -8.44 18.24 -11.54
C LYS A 200 -9.33 17.05 -11.93
N ILE A 201 -9.28 15.96 -11.16
CA ILE A 201 -10.11 14.79 -11.39
C ILE A 201 -11.60 15.15 -11.23
N LYS A 202 -11.98 15.88 -10.17
CA LYS A 202 -13.36 16.35 -9.97
C LYS A 202 -13.86 17.22 -11.13
N LEU A 203 -13.02 18.14 -11.63
CA LEU A 203 -13.37 18.99 -12.78
C LEU A 203 -13.60 18.17 -14.05
N LYS A 204 -12.74 17.19 -14.33
CA LYS A 204 -12.91 16.29 -15.47
C LYS A 204 -14.17 15.43 -15.31
N LEU A 205 -14.45 14.91 -14.09
CA LEU A 205 -15.64 14.10 -13.79
C LEU A 205 -16.95 14.83 -14.05
N LYS A 206 -17.00 16.16 -13.87
CA LYS A 206 -18.22 16.94 -14.15
C LYS A 206 -18.78 16.76 -15.57
N LYS A 207 -17.94 16.41 -16.54
CA LYS A 207 -18.37 16.16 -17.93
C LYS A 207 -19.16 14.85 -18.06
N TYR A 208 -18.98 13.92 -17.14
CA TYR A 208 -19.56 12.57 -17.16
C TYR A 208 -20.60 12.36 -16.07
N SER A 209 -20.60 13.18 -15.01
CA SER A 209 -21.52 13.04 -13.87
C SER A 209 -22.94 13.49 -14.22
N VAL A 210 -23.91 12.77 -13.69
CA VAL A 210 -25.32 13.10 -13.81
C VAL A 210 -25.71 14.13 -12.73
N ALA A 211 -26.64 15.02 -13.08
CA ALA A 211 -27.16 16.01 -12.13
C ALA A 211 -27.76 15.30 -10.90
N GLY A 212 -27.38 15.76 -9.70
CA GLY A 212 -27.84 15.21 -8.42
C GLY A 212 -26.85 14.22 -7.79
N ILE A 213 -25.80 13.80 -8.46
CA ILE A 213 -24.73 12.97 -7.89
C ILE A 213 -23.44 13.79 -7.78
N VAL A 214 -22.92 13.91 -6.56
CA VAL A 214 -21.71 14.66 -6.27
C VAL A 214 -20.56 13.69 -5.97
N PRO A 215 -19.54 13.60 -6.85
CA PRO A 215 -18.37 12.78 -6.58
C PRO A 215 -17.44 13.45 -5.55
N GLU A 216 -17.08 12.74 -4.50
CA GLU A 216 -16.08 13.14 -3.52
C GLU A 216 -14.90 12.18 -3.54
N ILE A 217 -13.66 12.73 -3.63
CA ILE A 217 -12.43 11.93 -3.62
C ILE A 217 -11.91 11.89 -2.19
N LEU A 218 -11.90 10.69 -1.62
CA LEU A 218 -11.40 10.43 -0.28
C LEU A 218 -9.88 10.26 -0.29
N ASP A 219 -9.27 10.52 0.87
CA ASP A 219 -7.90 10.13 1.12
C ASP A 219 -7.79 8.61 1.22
N LEU A 220 -6.74 8.07 0.63
CA LEU A 220 -6.44 6.66 0.70
C LEU A 220 -6.14 6.27 2.16
N LYS A 221 -6.81 5.24 2.63
CA LYS A 221 -6.60 4.65 3.95
C LYS A 221 -5.92 3.30 3.77
N TYR A 222 -4.76 3.12 4.37
CA TYR A 222 -4.02 1.87 4.32
C TYR A 222 -4.35 0.98 5.51
N LEU A 223 -4.49 -0.30 5.24
CA LEU A 223 -4.36 -1.38 6.22
C LEU A 223 -3.04 -2.09 5.90
N TYR A 224 -2.02 -1.79 6.69
CA TYR A 224 -0.73 -2.45 6.53
C TYR A 224 -0.76 -3.84 7.14
N LEU A 225 -0.22 -4.79 6.38
CA LEU A 225 0.00 -6.15 6.83
C LEU A 225 1.49 -6.32 7.12
N GLU A 226 1.84 -6.71 8.31
CA GLU A 226 3.21 -6.94 8.74
C GLU A 226 3.39 -8.40 9.09
N ILE A 227 4.43 -9.00 8.56
CA ILE A 227 4.74 -10.41 8.74
C ILE A 227 5.95 -10.54 9.65
N ASN A 228 5.81 -11.41 10.66
CA ASN A 228 6.93 -11.83 11.48
C ASN A 228 7.07 -13.34 11.30
N THR A 229 8.12 -13.76 10.61
CA THR A 229 8.34 -15.17 10.28
C THR A 229 9.72 -15.64 10.72
N LYS A 230 9.76 -16.83 11.34
CA LYS A 230 10.95 -17.60 11.57
C LYS A 230 11.01 -18.73 10.55
N ILE A 231 12.08 -18.77 9.78
CA ILE A 231 12.27 -19.69 8.68
C ILE A 231 13.37 -20.66 9.09
N TYR A 232 13.01 -21.92 9.22
CA TYR A 232 13.96 -22.98 9.52
C TYR A 232 14.54 -23.54 8.24
N TYR A 233 15.87 -23.66 8.18
CA TYR A 233 16.54 -24.10 6.97
C TYR A 233 17.65 -25.14 7.27
N ASN A 234 17.91 -26.00 6.28
CA ASN A 234 18.95 -27.01 6.32
C ASN A 234 20.26 -26.42 5.76
N THR A 235 21.30 -26.39 6.58
CA THR A 235 22.63 -25.85 6.23
C THR A 235 23.37 -26.69 5.20
N ASN A 236 22.99 -27.94 4.99
CA ASN A 236 23.59 -28.80 3.95
C ASN A 236 23.14 -28.40 2.54
N LEU A 237 21.97 -27.74 2.39
CA LEU A 237 21.40 -27.32 1.11
C LEU A 237 21.63 -25.83 0.83
N ALA A 238 21.71 -25.00 1.87
CA ALA A 238 22.04 -23.59 1.74
C ALA A 238 23.03 -23.18 2.84
N PRO A 239 24.23 -22.74 2.46
CA PRO A 239 25.29 -22.43 3.44
C PRO A 239 25.10 -21.10 4.17
N ASP A 240 24.27 -20.19 3.62
CA ASP A 240 24.13 -18.83 4.13
C ASP A 240 22.67 -18.48 4.48
N ALA A 241 22.45 -18.12 5.77
CA ALA A 241 21.19 -17.65 6.29
C ALA A 241 20.70 -16.37 5.59
N ALA A 242 21.61 -15.43 5.28
CA ALA A 242 21.26 -14.18 4.64
C ALA A 242 20.77 -14.38 3.21
N TYR A 243 21.31 -15.34 2.50
CA TYR A 243 20.87 -15.73 1.16
C TYR A 243 19.41 -16.22 1.19
N VAL A 244 19.06 -17.13 2.11
CA VAL A 244 17.70 -17.65 2.25
C VAL A 244 16.72 -16.51 2.64
N SER A 245 17.11 -15.65 3.60
CA SER A 245 16.30 -14.50 3.99
C SER A 245 16.00 -13.56 2.82
N THR A 246 17.02 -13.24 2.01
CA THR A 246 16.86 -12.36 0.83
C THR A 246 15.94 -12.97 -0.22
N LEU A 247 16.05 -14.27 -0.49
CA LEU A 247 15.16 -14.96 -1.43
C LEU A 247 13.70 -14.91 -0.98
N VAL A 248 13.45 -15.15 0.31
CA VAL A 248 12.10 -15.08 0.87
C VAL A 248 11.55 -13.67 0.80
N GLN A 249 12.35 -12.64 1.13
CA GLN A 249 11.95 -11.24 1.03
C GLN A 249 11.57 -10.88 -0.42
N ASN A 250 12.41 -11.22 -1.39
CA ASN A 250 12.14 -10.94 -2.81
C ASN A 250 10.85 -11.63 -3.31
N ASN A 251 10.58 -12.86 -2.85
CA ASN A 251 9.34 -13.56 -3.22
C ASN A 251 8.11 -12.99 -2.50
N ALA A 252 8.27 -12.51 -1.27
CA ALA A 252 7.23 -11.79 -0.55
C ALA A 252 6.91 -10.44 -1.22
N GLU A 253 7.91 -9.70 -1.73
CA GLU A 253 7.71 -8.48 -2.52
C GLU A 253 6.94 -8.76 -3.81
N LYS A 254 7.33 -9.78 -4.57
CA LYS A 254 6.58 -10.21 -5.78
C LYS A 254 5.12 -10.57 -5.46
N TYR A 255 4.88 -11.19 -4.31
CA TYR A 255 3.51 -11.48 -3.88
C TYR A 255 2.75 -10.21 -3.51
N ALA A 256 3.39 -9.24 -2.84
CA ALA A 256 2.80 -7.95 -2.51
C ALA A 256 2.36 -7.17 -3.76
N GLU A 257 3.17 -7.23 -4.83
CA GLU A 257 2.90 -6.58 -6.11
C GLU A 257 1.93 -7.37 -7.01
N SER A 258 1.60 -8.60 -6.64
CA SER A 258 0.72 -9.44 -7.45
C SER A 258 -0.70 -8.89 -7.53
N SER A 259 -1.41 -9.23 -8.59
CA SER A 259 -2.83 -8.87 -8.79
C SER A 259 -3.77 -9.36 -7.69
N ASP A 260 -3.33 -10.29 -6.85
CA ASP A 260 -4.11 -10.78 -5.72
C ASP A 260 -4.10 -9.78 -4.56
N MET A 261 -2.97 -9.09 -4.33
CA MET A 261 -2.77 -8.15 -3.22
C MET A 261 -2.93 -6.69 -3.64
N ASN A 262 -2.47 -6.32 -4.84
CA ASN A 262 -2.41 -4.94 -5.30
C ASN A 262 -3.76 -4.45 -5.87
N LYS A 263 -4.81 -4.47 -5.05
CA LYS A 263 -6.16 -3.99 -5.39
C LYS A 263 -6.99 -3.70 -4.14
N TYR A 264 -8.03 -2.87 -4.29
CA TYR A 264 -9.07 -2.75 -3.26
C TYR A 264 -9.84 -4.08 -3.11
N GLY A 265 -10.25 -4.38 -1.88
CA GLY A 265 -10.92 -5.65 -1.57
C GLY A 265 -9.98 -6.87 -1.68
N ALA A 266 -8.67 -6.65 -1.66
CA ALA A 266 -7.70 -7.73 -1.64
C ALA A 266 -7.89 -8.62 -0.42
N ARG A 267 -7.53 -9.90 -0.59
CA ARG A 267 -7.56 -10.89 0.48
C ARG A 267 -6.20 -11.51 0.64
N PHE A 268 -5.57 -11.25 1.76
CA PHE A 268 -4.37 -11.99 2.15
C PHE A 268 -4.78 -13.39 2.58
N LYS A 269 -4.29 -14.39 1.87
CA LYS A 269 -4.50 -15.81 2.17
C LYS A 269 -3.25 -16.36 2.83
N TYR A 270 -3.35 -16.62 4.11
CA TYR A 270 -2.23 -17.08 4.94
C TYR A 270 -1.56 -18.36 4.40
N SER A 271 -2.35 -19.37 4.06
CA SER A 271 -1.81 -20.63 3.54
C SER A 271 -1.07 -20.46 2.20
N LYS A 272 -1.54 -19.55 1.34
CA LYS A 272 -0.86 -19.23 0.07
C LYS A 272 0.49 -18.56 0.33
N PHE A 273 0.54 -17.65 1.30
CA PHE A 273 1.76 -16.96 1.67
C PHE A 273 2.79 -17.91 2.29
N LEU A 274 2.37 -18.83 3.20
CA LEU A 274 3.24 -19.86 3.74
C LEU A 274 3.86 -20.73 2.63
N ASN A 275 3.05 -21.13 1.66
CA ASN A 275 3.54 -21.91 0.53
C ASN A 275 4.57 -21.12 -0.33
N ILE A 276 4.41 -19.80 -0.47
CA ILE A 276 5.40 -18.96 -1.15
C ILE A 276 6.73 -18.94 -0.39
N ILE A 277 6.68 -18.86 0.95
CA ILE A 277 7.88 -18.94 1.79
C ILE A 277 8.55 -20.29 1.60
N ASP A 278 7.81 -21.38 1.75
CA ASP A 278 8.34 -22.74 1.71
C ASP A 278 8.94 -23.09 0.33
N GLN A 279 8.34 -22.56 -0.74
CA GLN A 279 8.83 -22.76 -2.10
C GLN A 279 9.95 -21.80 -2.51
N SER A 280 10.33 -20.86 -1.66
CA SER A 280 11.38 -19.89 -1.99
C SER A 280 12.76 -20.54 -2.16
N ASN A 281 13.05 -21.61 -1.43
CA ASN A 281 14.27 -22.38 -1.55
C ASN A 281 14.08 -23.82 -1.03
N GLU A 282 14.73 -24.79 -1.65
CA GLU A 282 14.66 -26.20 -1.25
C GLU A 282 15.27 -26.48 0.14
N SER A 283 16.10 -25.58 0.65
CA SER A 283 16.68 -25.71 1.98
C SER A 283 15.68 -25.43 3.11
N ILE A 284 14.55 -24.77 2.83
CA ILE A 284 13.57 -24.39 3.84
C ILE A 284 12.81 -25.66 4.25
N THR A 285 12.88 -25.96 5.55
CA THR A 285 12.22 -27.15 6.13
C THR A 285 10.86 -26.82 6.73
N SER A 286 10.75 -25.64 7.33
CA SER A 286 9.49 -25.14 7.91
C SER A 286 9.53 -23.64 8.17
N ASN A 287 8.36 -23.05 8.39
CA ASN A 287 8.26 -21.67 8.83
C ASN A 287 7.22 -21.50 9.96
N ILE A 288 7.46 -20.56 10.85
CA ILE A 288 6.50 -20.11 11.87
C ILE A 288 6.22 -18.66 11.63
N THR A 289 5.04 -18.36 11.13
CA THR A 289 4.67 -17.04 10.66
C THR A 289 3.54 -16.46 11.50
N THR A 290 3.71 -15.20 11.93
CA THR A 290 2.69 -14.42 12.63
C THR A 290 2.33 -13.20 11.78
N VAL A 291 1.04 -12.92 11.72
CA VAL A 291 0.49 -11.81 10.96
C VAL A 291 0.05 -10.71 11.93
N TYR A 292 0.43 -9.47 11.63
CA TYR A 292 -0.03 -8.27 12.32
C TYR A 292 -0.66 -7.33 11.31
N ILE A 293 -1.72 -6.67 11.73
CA ILE A 293 -2.37 -5.61 10.97
C ILE A 293 -2.08 -4.26 11.64
N ARG A 294 -1.74 -3.26 10.85
CA ARG A 294 -1.40 -1.91 11.33
C ARG A 294 -2.20 -0.85 10.62
N ARG A 295 -2.60 0.16 11.37
CA ARG A 295 -3.16 1.42 10.86
C ARG A 295 -2.34 2.60 11.38
N ASP A 296 -2.08 3.53 10.50
CA ASP A 296 -1.41 4.79 10.81
C ASP A 296 -2.46 5.88 11.02
N ILE A 297 -2.45 6.54 12.17
CA ILE A 297 -3.32 7.66 12.50
C ILE A 297 -2.55 8.95 12.28
N ARG A 298 -3.10 9.87 11.53
CA ARG A 298 -2.58 11.23 11.45
C ARG A 298 -2.98 11.99 12.71
N ALA A 299 -2.02 12.37 13.54
CA ALA A 299 -2.26 13.07 14.78
C ALA A 299 -2.47 14.56 14.53
N VAL A 300 -3.53 15.11 15.14
CA VAL A 300 -3.72 16.56 15.23
C VAL A 300 -2.91 17.06 16.40
N LEU A 301 -1.90 17.90 16.11
CA LEU A 301 -0.97 18.39 17.13
C LEU A 301 -1.57 19.56 17.93
N ASN A 302 -1.24 19.58 19.23
CA ASN A 302 -1.58 20.65 20.16
C ASN A 302 -3.09 20.97 20.27
N ALA A 303 -3.95 20.00 19.95
CA ALA A 303 -5.40 20.09 20.08
C ALA A 303 -5.96 18.78 20.62
N PHE A 304 -7.11 18.88 21.32
CA PHE A 304 -7.84 17.69 21.73
C PHE A 304 -8.60 17.14 20.54
N ALA A 305 -8.28 15.91 20.13
CA ALA A 305 -8.95 15.22 19.04
C ALA A 305 -9.33 13.80 19.47
N GLU A 306 -10.51 13.37 19.03
CA GLU A 306 -10.99 12.00 19.12
C GLU A 306 -10.60 11.25 17.86
N TYR A 307 -10.21 9.98 18.00
CA TYR A 307 -9.83 9.14 16.86
C TYR A 307 -10.64 7.85 16.87
N GLN A 308 -11.29 7.57 15.75
CA GLN A 308 -11.94 6.29 15.50
C GLN A 308 -11.25 5.57 14.35
N ILE A 309 -10.86 4.31 14.59
CA ILE A 309 -10.05 3.54 13.67
C ILE A 309 -10.70 2.18 13.47
N GLY A 310 -11.16 1.91 12.25
CA GLY A 310 -11.65 0.60 11.86
C GLY A 310 -10.55 -0.18 11.13
N PHE A 311 -10.32 -1.42 11.53
CA PHE A 311 -9.41 -2.34 10.85
C PHE A 311 -10.17 -3.30 9.92
N GLY A 312 -11.49 -3.41 10.10
CA GLY A 312 -12.34 -4.29 9.30
C GLY A 312 -12.07 -5.78 9.49
N ASN A 313 -11.24 -6.13 10.46
CA ASN A 313 -10.90 -7.50 10.83
C ASN A 313 -10.96 -7.63 12.34
N ALA A 314 -11.58 -8.70 12.84
CA ALA A 314 -11.65 -8.98 14.27
C ALA A 314 -10.25 -9.15 14.87
N PHE A 315 -10.09 -8.77 16.14
CA PHE A 315 -8.81 -8.87 16.83
C PHE A 315 -8.70 -10.13 17.68
N HIS A 316 -7.51 -10.70 17.71
CA HIS A 316 -7.18 -11.79 18.62
C HIS A 316 -6.88 -11.27 20.03
N ILE A 317 -7.43 -11.93 21.04
CA ILE A 317 -7.14 -11.66 22.44
C ILE A 317 -6.23 -12.76 22.96
N LYS A 318 -4.93 -12.48 23.03
CA LYS A 318 -3.94 -13.41 23.56
C LYS A 318 -4.01 -13.51 25.08
N SER A 319 -4.15 -12.37 25.76
CA SER A 319 -4.11 -12.27 27.23
C SER A 319 -5.24 -11.41 27.76
N MET A 320 -5.88 -11.89 28.82
CA MET A 320 -6.87 -11.11 29.57
C MET A 320 -6.23 -10.00 30.42
N SER A 321 -4.91 -10.02 30.61
CA SER A 321 -4.15 -8.95 31.26
C SER A 321 -3.85 -7.76 30.33
N GLY A 322 -4.28 -7.84 29.06
CA GLY A 322 -4.10 -6.79 28.07
C GLY A 322 -2.84 -6.93 27.24
N TYR A 323 -2.44 -5.81 26.61
CA TYR A 323 -1.29 -5.70 25.69
C TYR A 323 -1.45 -6.49 24.38
N ASN A 324 -2.70 -6.66 23.92
CA ASN A 324 -2.98 -7.26 22.62
C ASN A 324 -2.82 -6.24 21.49
N ILE A 325 -3.15 -4.96 21.77
CA ILE A 325 -2.95 -3.81 20.86
C ILE A 325 -1.64 -3.13 21.23
N LYS A 326 -0.91 -2.68 20.23
CA LYS A 326 0.38 -2.00 20.38
C LYS A 326 0.38 -0.70 19.59
N SER A 327 0.84 0.39 20.21
CA SER A 327 1.08 1.64 19.49
C SER A 327 2.57 1.96 19.36
N SER A 328 2.92 2.81 18.39
CA SER A 328 4.22 3.51 18.40
C SER A 328 4.28 4.51 19.54
N ALA A 329 5.48 4.97 19.88
CA ALA A 329 5.71 6.01 20.86
C ALA A 329 5.16 7.37 20.39
N PHE A 330 4.54 8.12 21.30
CA PHE A 330 4.11 9.50 21.06
C PHE A 330 4.08 10.29 22.36
N ARG A 331 3.98 11.61 22.29
CA ARG A 331 3.91 12.49 23.47
C ARG A 331 2.56 13.18 23.57
N ILE A 332 2.07 13.30 24.78
CA ILE A 332 0.84 14.00 25.11
C ILE A 332 1.08 15.16 26.05
N ALA A 333 0.17 16.13 26.05
CA ALA A 333 0.24 17.26 26.95
C ALA A 333 0.18 16.81 28.42
N GLY A 334 1.14 17.32 29.22
CA GLY A 334 1.22 17.03 30.65
C GLY A 334 2.04 15.78 31.02
N VAL A 335 2.63 15.07 30.05
CA VAL A 335 3.54 13.94 30.27
C VAL A 335 4.83 14.19 29.52
N MET A 336 5.98 14.12 30.22
CA MET A 336 7.30 14.38 29.60
C MET A 336 7.85 13.18 28.87
N ASP A 337 7.46 11.98 29.29
CA ASP A 337 7.95 10.73 28.72
C ASP A 337 7.13 10.30 27.50
N ASP A 338 7.72 9.45 26.69
CA ASP A 338 7.02 8.81 25.60
C ASP A 338 5.95 7.86 26.14
N VAL A 339 4.74 7.99 25.60
CA VAL A 339 3.57 7.18 25.98
C VAL A 339 3.20 6.21 24.88
N TYR A 340 2.58 5.14 25.28
CA TYR A 340 2.11 4.06 24.42
C TYR A 340 0.65 3.76 24.75
N ILE A 341 -0.13 3.34 23.74
CA ILE A 341 -1.49 2.84 23.90
C ILE A 341 -1.49 1.33 23.92
N SER A 342 -2.22 0.75 24.84
CA SER A 342 -2.60 -0.65 24.80
C SER A 342 -4.02 -0.85 25.34
N ASP A 343 -4.48 -2.09 25.28
CA ASP A 343 -5.84 -2.50 25.61
C ASP A 343 -5.90 -3.40 26.81
N LEU A 344 -7.06 -3.39 27.48
CA LEU A 344 -7.43 -4.29 28.54
C LEU A 344 -8.79 -4.90 28.20
N PRO A 345 -8.87 -6.21 27.88
CA PRO A 345 -10.12 -6.85 27.57
C PRO A 345 -11.08 -6.91 28.74
N ASN A 346 -12.36 -6.77 28.45
CA ASN A 346 -13.42 -7.06 29.44
C ASN A 346 -13.62 -8.57 29.58
N THR A 347 -14.30 -8.99 30.63
CA THR A 347 -14.59 -10.41 30.91
C THR A 347 -15.40 -11.09 29.80
N ASN A 348 -16.20 -10.34 29.05
CA ASN A 348 -16.97 -10.86 27.92
C ASN A 348 -16.14 -11.13 26.66
N ARG A 349 -14.89 -10.66 26.60
CA ARG A 349 -13.97 -10.75 25.43
C ARG A 349 -14.51 -10.15 24.13
N LEU A 350 -15.60 -9.41 24.17
CA LEU A 350 -16.14 -8.70 22.99
C LEU A 350 -15.58 -7.30 22.90
N ASN A 351 -15.48 -6.64 24.05
CA ASN A 351 -15.05 -5.27 24.19
C ASN A 351 -13.93 -5.13 25.22
N GLY A 352 -13.23 -4.02 25.18
CA GLY A 352 -12.21 -3.66 26.16
C GLY A 352 -12.04 -2.17 26.31
N SER A 353 -11.20 -1.76 27.23
CA SER A 353 -10.79 -0.37 27.45
C SER A 353 -9.35 -0.15 27.02
N LEU A 354 -9.05 1.05 26.57
CA LEU A 354 -7.69 1.48 26.26
C LEU A 354 -7.04 2.16 27.46
N PHE A 355 -5.74 2.02 27.59
CA PHE A 355 -4.94 2.71 28.59
C PHE A 355 -3.64 3.23 28.02
N LEU A 356 -3.09 4.28 28.64
CA LEU A 356 -1.76 4.82 28.35
C LEU A 356 -0.76 4.36 29.38
N PHE A 357 0.42 4.00 28.93
CA PHE A 357 1.54 3.62 29.76
C PHE A 357 2.86 4.18 29.24
N THR A 358 3.84 4.27 30.11
CA THR A 358 5.24 4.60 29.78
C THR A 358 6.15 3.43 30.13
N LEU A 359 7.31 3.42 29.51
CA LEU A 359 8.42 2.53 29.84
C LEU A 359 9.54 3.38 30.41
N PRO A 360 10.08 3.05 31.59
CA PRO A 360 11.20 3.80 32.18
C PRO A 360 12.45 3.79 31.31
N SER A 361 12.68 2.71 30.58
CA SER A 361 13.69 2.59 29.53
C SER A 361 13.25 1.54 28.52
N ILE A 362 13.84 1.54 27.33
CA ILE A 362 13.60 0.52 26.29
C ILE A 362 13.99 -0.88 26.81
N GLU A 363 14.96 -0.95 27.72
CA GLU A 363 15.41 -2.19 28.33
C GLU A 363 14.55 -2.61 29.52
N SER A 364 13.82 -1.68 30.13
CA SER A 364 12.91 -1.98 31.24
C SER A 364 11.58 -2.45 30.72
N GLN A 365 11.30 -3.73 30.90
CA GLN A 365 10.06 -4.37 30.43
C GLN A 365 8.87 -4.16 31.37
N SER A 366 8.98 -3.29 32.37
CA SER A 366 7.91 -3.03 33.35
C SER A 366 7.13 -1.77 32.99
N PRO A 367 5.96 -1.89 32.35
CA PRO A 367 5.15 -0.74 31.96
C PRO A 367 4.53 -0.06 33.18
N THR A 368 4.55 1.27 33.20
CA THR A 368 3.87 2.09 34.21
C THR A 368 2.64 2.71 33.61
N ILE A 369 1.45 2.34 34.10
CA ILE A 369 0.18 2.86 33.60
C ILE A 369 0.01 4.31 34.11
N ILE A 370 -0.13 5.24 33.16
CA ILE A 370 -0.33 6.66 33.45
C ILE A 370 -1.83 6.98 33.51
N ARG A 371 -2.58 6.49 32.55
CA ARG A 371 -4.01 6.82 32.43
C ARG A 371 -4.81 5.60 31.97
N ARG A 372 -5.88 5.30 32.70
CA ARG A 372 -6.84 4.28 32.34
C ARG A 372 -8.04 4.89 31.60
N ASN A 373 -8.75 4.07 30.84
CA ASN A 373 -10.00 4.45 30.16
C ASN A 373 -9.82 5.64 29.20
N VAL A 374 -8.76 5.61 28.40
CA VAL A 374 -8.52 6.61 27.34
C VAL A 374 -9.26 6.30 26.04
N GLY A 375 -10.03 5.24 26.02
CA GLY A 375 -10.84 4.85 24.87
C GLY A 375 -11.42 3.46 25.04
N ASN A 376 -12.09 3.00 23.99
CA ASN A 376 -12.74 1.69 23.92
C ASN A 376 -12.25 0.91 22.69
N ILE A 377 -12.31 -0.41 22.80
CA ILE A 377 -12.02 -1.33 21.70
C ILE A 377 -13.17 -2.33 21.57
N ASP A 378 -13.57 -2.59 20.34
CA ASP A 378 -14.44 -3.70 19.96
C ASP A 378 -13.60 -4.74 19.19
N TYR A 379 -13.39 -5.89 19.80
CA TYR A 379 -12.58 -6.95 19.23
C TYR A 379 -13.27 -7.68 18.08
N THR A 380 -14.60 -7.65 18.03
CA THR A 380 -15.39 -8.36 17.01
C THR A 380 -15.45 -7.59 15.70
N SER A 381 -15.64 -6.28 15.76
CA SER A 381 -15.66 -5.40 14.58
C SER A 381 -14.27 -4.90 14.20
N GLY A 382 -13.28 -5.04 15.09
CA GLY A 382 -11.95 -4.48 14.87
C GLY A 382 -11.93 -2.96 14.88
N VAL A 383 -12.72 -2.33 15.76
CA VAL A 383 -12.81 -0.87 15.88
C VAL A 383 -12.18 -0.40 17.19
N ILE A 384 -11.33 0.61 17.08
CA ILE A 384 -10.68 1.28 18.20
C ILE A 384 -11.18 2.72 18.24
N THR A 385 -11.68 3.17 19.38
CA THR A 385 -12.07 4.57 19.62
C THR A 385 -11.19 5.12 20.73
N ILE A 386 -10.45 6.20 20.45
CA ILE A 386 -9.62 6.91 21.40
C ILE A 386 -10.34 8.21 21.78
N ASN A 387 -10.63 8.39 23.06
CA ASN A 387 -11.25 9.61 23.58
C ASN A 387 -10.34 10.82 23.31
N PRO A 388 -10.86 12.04 23.37
CA PRO A 388 -10.08 13.23 23.07
C PRO A 388 -8.74 13.30 23.84
N ILE A 389 -7.65 13.25 23.11
CA ILE A 389 -6.27 13.40 23.62
C ILE A 389 -5.57 14.54 22.90
N ASN A 390 -4.68 15.23 23.61
CA ASN A 390 -3.84 16.28 23.05
C ASN A 390 -2.45 15.73 22.77
N VAL A 391 -2.17 15.43 21.50
CA VAL A 391 -0.89 14.91 21.03
C VAL A 391 0.06 16.08 20.76
N GLN A 392 1.28 16.02 21.28
CA GLN A 392 2.32 17.03 21.07
C GLN A 392 3.34 16.62 20.02
N SER A 393 3.70 15.34 19.99
CA SER A 393 4.63 14.79 18.98
C SER A 393 4.41 13.30 18.83
N GLY A 394 4.90 12.76 17.71
CA GLY A 394 4.88 11.33 17.38
C GLY A 394 5.89 11.05 16.29
N MET A 395 5.81 9.90 15.67
CA MET A 395 6.65 9.55 14.53
C MET A 395 6.30 10.45 13.34
N ILE A 396 7.33 10.91 12.61
CA ILE A 396 7.13 11.72 11.40
C ILE A 396 7.26 10.80 10.18
N LYS A 397 6.20 10.77 9.35
CA LYS A 397 6.18 10.10 8.05
C LYS A 397 5.61 11.07 7.02
N ASP A 398 6.32 11.30 5.93
CA ASP A 398 5.92 12.23 4.86
C ASP A 398 5.57 13.65 5.37
N GLY A 399 6.31 14.13 6.36
CA GLY A 399 6.09 15.46 6.95
C GLY A 399 4.86 15.56 7.87
N GLN A 400 4.18 14.45 8.15
CA GLN A 400 3.04 14.40 9.05
C GLN A 400 3.36 13.58 10.31
N THR A 401 2.81 14.02 11.44
CA THR A 401 2.91 13.26 12.68
C THR A 401 1.90 12.12 12.65
N ILE A 402 2.39 10.90 12.79
CA ILE A 402 1.57 9.70 12.82
C ILE A 402 1.74 8.93 14.14
N ILE A 403 0.69 8.21 14.50
CA ILE A 403 0.71 7.19 15.55
C ILE A 403 0.33 5.88 14.87
N GLU A 404 1.23 4.92 14.89
CA GLU A 404 0.95 3.58 14.39
C GLU A 404 0.24 2.78 15.45
N ILE A 405 -0.81 2.05 15.05
CA ILE A 405 -1.49 1.07 15.92
C ILE A 405 -1.46 -0.27 15.22
N SER A 406 -0.89 -1.26 15.90
CA SER A 406 -0.76 -2.63 15.43
C SER A 406 -1.57 -3.58 16.31
N ALA A 407 -2.20 -4.56 15.68
CA ALA A 407 -3.00 -5.58 16.30
C ALA A 407 -2.73 -6.94 15.65
N CYS A 408 -2.93 -8.03 16.42
CA CYS A 408 -2.98 -9.37 15.86
C CYS A 408 -4.43 -9.65 15.43
N PRO A 409 -4.70 -10.00 14.16
CA PRO A 409 -6.05 -10.34 13.73
C PRO A 409 -6.48 -11.70 14.33
N LEU A 410 -7.79 -11.90 14.50
CA LEU A 410 -8.36 -13.17 14.98
C LEU A 410 -8.13 -14.30 13.96
N SER A 411 -8.24 -13.98 12.68
CA SER A 411 -7.90 -14.89 11.58
C SER A 411 -6.60 -14.42 10.94
N ASN A 412 -5.70 -15.35 10.61
CA ASN A 412 -4.50 -15.04 9.83
C ASN A 412 -4.82 -14.65 8.38
N ASP A 413 -6.01 -15.01 7.88
CA ASP A 413 -6.52 -14.47 6.63
C ASP A 413 -7.08 -13.06 6.88
N VAL A 414 -6.58 -12.07 6.15
CA VAL A 414 -6.93 -10.65 6.30
C VAL A 414 -7.66 -10.16 5.06
N ILE A 415 -8.75 -9.44 5.26
CA ILE A 415 -9.58 -8.91 4.18
C ILE A 415 -9.44 -7.40 4.15
N GLY A 416 -9.14 -6.84 2.98
CA GLY A 416 -9.26 -5.41 2.71
C GLY A 416 -10.73 -5.02 2.51
N LEU A 417 -11.17 -3.95 3.14
CA LEU A 417 -12.51 -3.38 2.93
C LEU A 417 -12.53 -2.47 1.68
N GLN A 418 -13.72 -2.03 1.28
CA GLN A 418 -13.90 -1.15 0.12
C GLN A 418 -13.17 0.20 0.27
N ASP A 419 -13.07 0.73 1.50
CA ASP A 419 -12.40 2.00 1.80
C ASP A 419 -10.98 1.83 2.37
N LEU A 420 -10.51 0.58 2.52
CA LEU A 420 -9.20 0.23 3.06
C LEU A 420 -8.37 -0.52 2.02
N TYR A 421 -7.26 0.08 1.63
CA TYR A 421 -6.29 -0.58 0.76
C TYR A 421 -5.36 -1.46 1.58
N LEU A 422 -5.37 -2.76 1.31
CA LEU A 422 -4.50 -3.73 1.98
C LEU A 422 -3.11 -3.71 1.35
N GLN A 423 -2.10 -3.40 2.14
CA GLN A 423 -0.71 -3.35 1.69
C GLN A 423 0.18 -4.22 2.56
N LEU A 424 0.93 -5.12 1.94
CA LEU A 424 1.97 -5.90 2.63
C LEU A 424 3.20 -5.00 2.84
N ASP A 425 3.54 -4.73 4.10
CA ASP A 425 4.67 -3.89 4.50
C ASP A 425 5.91 -4.75 4.74
N ILE A 426 6.68 -5.00 3.67
CA ILE A 426 7.90 -5.81 3.73
C ILE A 426 8.98 -5.10 4.57
N SER A 427 9.07 -3.77 4.50
CA SER A 427 10.09 -3.00 5.19
C SER A 427 9.98 -3.08 6.72
N ASN A 428 8.76 -3.25 7.23
CA ASN A 428 8.46 -3.41 8.64
C ASN A 428 8.17 -4.87 9.02
N SER A 429 8.30 -5.80 8.09
CA SER A 429 8.20 -7.24 8.32
C SER A 429 9.55 -7.81 8.77
N LEU A 430 9.52 -8.86 9.56
CA LEU A 430 10.72 -9.55 10.06
C LEU A 430 10.81 -10.94 9.44
N PHE A 431 11.91 -11.20 8.75
CA PHE A 431 12.24 -12.50 8.16
C PHE A 431 13.50 -13.02 8.85
N GLU A 432 13.32 -13.80 9.90
CA GLU A 432 14.40 -14.39 10.69
C GLU A 432 14.67 -15.81 10.20
N THR A 433 15.90 -16.07 9.77
CA THR A 433 16.34 -17.43 9.38
C THR A 433 17.05 -18.10 10.55
N VAL A 434 16.65 -19.32 10.85
CA VAL A 434 17.17 -20.15 11.95
C VAL A 434 17.58 -21.49 11.40
N VAL A 435 18.73 -22.00 11.85
CA VAL A 435 19.19 -23.34 11.44
C VAL A 435 18.23 -24.40 11.99
N ASP A 436 17.78 -25.29 11.12
CA ASP A 436 17.11 -26.52 11.56
C ASP A 436 18.19 -27.54 11.95
N GLU A 437 18.44 -27.64 13.25
CA GLU A 437 19.48 -28.51 13.79
C GLU A 437 19.21 -29.99 13.51
N ILE A 438 17.96 -30.38 13.46
CA ILE A 438 17.56 -31.77 13.17
C ILE A 438 17.83 -32.08 11.71
N ALA A 439 17.32 -31.28 10.80
CA ALA A 439 17.50 -31.50 9.36
C ALA A 439 18.95 -31.32 8.89
N SER A 440 19.71 -30.46 9.57
CA SER A 440 21.13 -30.23 9.30
C SER A 440 22.05 -31.31 9.89
N GLY A 441 21.49 -32.21 10.72
CA GLY A 441 22.25 -33.29 11.38
C GLY A 441 23.10 -32.82 12.58
N LEU A 442 22.91 -31.59 13.06
CA LEU A 442 23.59 -31.03 14.24
C LEU A 442 23.03 -31.59 15.55
N ASP A 443 21.72 -31.78 15.62
CA ASP A 443 21.01 -32.46 16.72
C ASP A 443 19.96 -33.42 16.15
N PRO A 444 20.38 -34.59 15.62
CA PRO A 444 19.44 -35.55 15.02
C PRO A 444 18.40 -36.10 15.98
N SER A 445 18.67 -36.05 17.28
CA SER A 445 17.75 -36.49 18.33
C SER A 445 16.69 -35.47 18.68
N GLY A 446 16.89 -34.19 18.28
CA GLY A 446 16.03 -33.08 18.66
C GLY A 446 16.04 -32.76 20.15
N SER A 447 17.10 -33.09 20.86
CA SER A 447 17.20 -32.95 22.32
C SER A 447 17.19 -31.48 22.77
N ASN A 448 17.65 -30.57 21.89
CA ASN A 448 17.71 -29.13 22.16
C ASN A 448 16.64 -28.34 21.38
N TYR A 449 15.73 -29.03 20.69
CA TYR A 449 14.71 -28.36 19.89
C TYR A 449 13.72 -27.59 20.76
N ILE A 450 13.69 -26.26 20.57
CA ILE A 450 12.79 -25.36 21.29
C ILE A 450 11.78 -24.76 20.27
N THR A 451 10.50 -25.08 20.48
CA THR A 451 9.42 -24.48 19.69
C THR A 451 9.20 -23.02 20.11
N SER A 452 9.17 -22.12 19.17
CA SER A 452 8.81 -20.72 19.45
C SER A 452 7.30 -20.52 19.35
N SER A 453 6.76 -19.68 20.25
CA SER A 453 5.36 -19.26 20.15
C SER A 453 5.19 -18.27 18.98
N SER A 454 4.14 -18.47 18.19
CA SER A 454 3.74 -17.51 17.14
C SER A 454 3.16 -16.22 17.71
N TYR A 455 2.91 -16.14 19.01
CA TYR A 455 2.36 -14.96 19.67
C TYR A 455 3.32 -14.43 20.71
N ALA A 456 3.58 -13.11 20.66
CA ALA A 456 4.34 -12.39 21.69
C ALA A 456 3.50 -11.23 22.22
N ASN A 457 3.52 -11.01 23.53
CA ASN A 457 3.02 -9.77 24.14
C ASN A 457 4.12 -8.72 24.07
N GLY A 458 3.75 -7.46 24.02
CA GLY A 458 4.73 -6.39 24.03
C GLY A 458 4.17 -5.08 23.48
N ILE A 459 5.03 -4.11 23.31
CA ILE A 459 4.71 -2.82 22.68
C ILE A 459 5.30 -2.77 21.27
N LEU A 460 4.73 -1.93 20.40
CA LEU A 460 5.30 -1.65 19.11
C LEU A 460 6.43 -0.61 19.29
N VAL A 461 7.67 -1.06 19.36
CA VAL A 461 8.85 -0.18 19.40
C VAL A 461 9.56 -0.29 18.06
N ARG A 462 9.72 0.86 17.40
CA ARG A 462 10.52 0.97 16.19
C ARG A 462 11.79 1.73 16.49
N ALA A 463 12.89 1.01 16.68
CA ALA A 463 14.22 1.59 16.81
C ALA A 463 15.03 1.19 15.57
N GLY A 464 15.37 2.16 14.72
CA GLY A 464 16.21 1.90 13.55
C GLY A 464 15.65 0.88 12.57
N GLY A 465 14.33 0.81 12.40
CA GLY A 465 13.65 -0.10 11.47
C GLY A 465 13.41 -1.52 12.00
N ARG A 466 13.73 -1.81 13.26
CA ARG A 466 13.45 -3.12 13.88
C ARG A 466 12.28 -3.03 14.83
N LYS A 467 11.39 -4.03 14.78
CA LYS A 467 10.41 -4.28 15.83
C LYS A 467 11.14 -4.88 17.03
N SER A 468 11.03 -4.26 18.19
CA SER A 468 11.37 -4.89 19.47
C SER A 468 10.08 -5.19 20.21
N ASP A 469 9.84 -6.45 20.47
CA ASP A 469 8.74 -6.87 21.33
C ASP A 469 9.23 -6.86 22.78
N ILE A 470 8.58 -6.07 23.61
CA ILE A 470 8.81 -6.12 25.04
C ILE A 470 7.93 -7.24 25.59
N THR A 471 8.56 -8.31 26.00
CA THR A 471 7.87 -9.42 26.64
C THR A 471 7.63 -9.03 28.10
N THR A 472 6.38 -8.88 28.51
CA THR A 472 6.07 -8.83 29.94
C THR A 472 6.28 -10.23 30.51
N THR A 473 7.43 -10.47 31.08
CA THR A 473 7.60 -11.64 31.95
C THR A 473 6.70 -11.47 33.16
N ASN A 474 5.61 -12.21 33.20
CA ASN A 474 4.93 -12.47 34.46
C ASN A 474 5.91 -13.26 35.32
N THR A 475 6.80 -12.60 36.02
CA THR A 475 7.42 -13.17 37.21
C THR A 475 6.35 -13.24 38.28
N SER A 476 5.50 -14.26 38.22
CA SER A 476 4.98 -14.82 39.45
C SER A 476 6.20 -15.43 40.17
N SER A 477 6.85 -14.59 40.99
CA SER A 477 7.79 -15.07 41.99
C SER A 477 7.02 -16.00 42.93
N VAL A 478 7.09 -17.27 42.63
CA VAL A 478 6.88 -18.28 43.67
C VAL A 478 8.05 -18.08 44.63
N PRO A 479 7.82 -17.72 45.89
CA PRO A 479 8.91 -17.63 46.85
C PRO A 479 9.49 -19.03 46.97
N SER A 480 10.74 -19.18 46.50
CA SER A 480 11.54 -20.36 46.81
C SER A 480 11.87 -20.33 48.27
N THR A 481 11.09 -21.05 49.07
CA THR A 481 11.52 -21.44 50.41
C THR A 481 12.69 -22.42 50.26
N SER A 482 13.87 -21.91 50.49
CA SER A 482 15.06 -22.69 50.75
C SER A 482 14.87 -23.47 52.04
N GLY A 483 14.58 -24.76 51.95
CA GLY A 483 14.59 -25.71 53.05
C GLY A 483 15.51 -26.86 52.67
N SER A 484 16.73 -26.81 53.21
CA SER A 484 17.66 -27.93 53.19
C SER A 484 17.10 -29.07 54.04
N SER A 485 17.15 -30.27 53.55
CA SER A 485 17.82 -31.41 54.21
C SER A 485 17.46 -32.71 53.54
N ALA A 486 18.51 -33.43 53.32
CA ALA A 486 18.54 -34.80 52.84
C ALA A 486 17.80 -35.78 53.72
N THR A 487 17.18 -36.79 53.13
CA THR A 487 17.31 -38.20 53.48
C THR A 487 16.60 -39.08 52.46
N THR A 488 17.33 -39.94 51.81
CA THR A 488 16.94 -41.20 51.17
C THR A 488 16.78 -42.32 52.25
N PRO A 489 16.36 -43.52 51.94
CA PRO A 489 15.31 -44.05 51.05
C PRO A 489 14.38 -45.04 51.76
N SER A 490 13.28 -45.45 51.15
CA SER A 490 12.79 -46.84 51.36
C SER A 490 11.82 -47.24 50.24
N SER A 491 12.21 -48.29 49.59
CA SER A 491 11.44 -49.18 48.75
C SER A 491 10.17 -49.68 49.44
N PHE A 492 9.04 -49.74 48.73
CA PHE A 492 8.03 -50.75 48.95
C PHE A 492 7.29 -51.12 47.65
N SER A 493 7.30 -52.39 47.43
CA SER A 493 6.73 -53.17 46.35
C SER A 493 5.25 -53.44 46.54
N GLY A 494 4.57 -53.70 45.44
CA GLY A 494 3.36 -54.53 45.36
C GLY A 494 2.07 -53.71 45.44
N SER A 495 1.06 -53.94 44.67
CA SER A 495 0.53 -55.10 44.00
C SER A 495 -0.61 -54.69 43.06
N THR A 496 -0.76 -55.48 42.06
CA THR A 496 -1.86 -55.65 41.14
C THR A 496 -3.26 -55.61 41.76
N SER A 497 -4.19 -54.92 41.02
CA SER A 497 -5.51 -55.55 40.78
C SER A 497 -6.24 -54.81 39.60
N SER A 498 -6.63 -55.69 38.73
CA SER A 498 -7.50 -55.54 37.56
C SER A 498 -8.96 -55.28 37.93
N ALA A 499 -9.68 -54.74 36.99
CA ALA A 499 -11.08 -54.87 36.61
C ALA A 499 -11.66 -53.47 36.31
N GLY A 500 -12.27 -53.11 35.23
CA GLY A 500 -13.07 -53.79 34.29
C GLY A 500 -14.21 -52.85 33.88
N SER A 501 -14.39 -52.74 32.62
CA SER A 501 -15.66 -52.68 31.87
C SER A 501 -16.61 -51.46 31.99
N SER A 502 -16.85 -50.93 30.84
CA SER A 502 -18.15 -50.54 30.18
C SER A 502 -18.92 -49.29 30.69
N TYR A 503 -19.11 -48.34 29.87
CA TYR A 503 -20.07 -48.00 28.82
C TYR A 503 -19.61 -46.73 28.08
#